data_bfc603cfc08d0dd1fae14fbd01cd2470
#
_entry.id   bfc603cfc08d0dd1fae14fbd01cd2470
#
_cell.length_a   1.000
_cell.length_b   1.000
_cell.length_c   1.000
_cell.angle_alpha   90.00
_cell.angle_beta   90.00
_cell.angle_gamma   90.00
#
_symmetry.space_group_name_H-M   'P 1'
#
loop_
_entity.id
_entity.type
_entity.pdbx_description
1 polymer ?
#
loop_
_entity_poly.entity_id
_entity_poly.type
_entity_poly.pdbx_seq_one_letter_code
_entity_poly.pdbx_strand_id
1 'polypeptide(L)'
;MIRKIVIVVTVLLIVGLGVFLWNENREEQKLLQKQEKIDDARRPLLVKKHEIEQKLVDLEKEFEANKLPKGTTQVIFTGLEADVYNICYPIMKEFEYTGTLAISMTQLPGMEGLMTVEQFQQLISEGWNVCIKWDATTPVRNWWPKLQKQVSELGLKPCTVVYFTTGTYSGGLDAQLQQMGLSIVVHHGEERDSLIQLNDEEGLWHLGSVGLMGEKPKLRLTEAIAQKGNITYLVGFELEDERYDERSFRSMLSCFQTYEANLELIVSDMDTARQHYRDRTAEYEHTREEEYKQARAKIEAELAEVETQLNELEAQ
;
A
#
# COMPACT_ATOMS: atom_id res chain seq x y z
N MET A 1 9.56 -14.57 -101.36
CA MET A 1 8.66 -13.59 -100.67
C MET A 1 8.27 -14.06 -99.26
N ILE A 2 7.82 -15.28 -99.11
CA ILE A 2 7.33 -15.86 -97.81
C ILE A 2 8.35 -15.78 -96.65
N ARG A 3 9.62 -16.11 -96.88
CA ARG A 3 10.71 -16.05 -95.90
C ARG A 3 10.92 -14.65 -95.26
N LYS A 4 10.78 -13.59 -96.03
CA LYS A 4 10.95 -12.20 -95.56
C LYS A 4 9.74 -11.81 -94.71
N ILE A 5 8.56 -12.28 -95.05
CA ILE A 5 7.32 -12.00 -94.21
C ILE A 5 7.39 -12.70 -92.87
N VAL A 6 7.85 -13.97 -92.84
CA VAL A 6 8.01 -14.72 -91.57
C VAL A 6 9.01 -14.04 -90.63
N ILE A 7 10.13 -13.57 -91.18
CA ILE A 7 11.15 -12.87 -90.36
C ILE A 7 10.55 -11.56 -89.76
N VAL A 8 9.83 -10.79 -90.55
CA VAL A 8 9.23 -9.53 -90.07
C VAL A 8 8.18 -9.79 -89.00
N VAL A 9 7.32 -10.82 -89.17
CA VAL A 9 6.33 -11.19 -88.19
C VAL A 9 6.98 -11.68 -86.89
N THR A 10 8.04 -12.49 -86.98
CA THR A 10 8.74 -12.97 -85.81
C THR A 10 9.42 -11.82 -85.02
N VAL A 11 10.01 -10.87 -85.72
CA VAL A 11 10.63 -9.69 -85.11
C VAL A 11 9.58 -8.82 -84.44
N LEU A 12 8.42 -8.63 -85.05
CA LEU A 12 7.32 -7.86 -84.47
C LEU A 12 6.75 -8.56 -83.21
N LEU A 13 6.66 -9.91 -83.20
CA LEU A 13 6.24 -10.67 -82.05
C LEU A 13 7.23 -10.55 -80.84
N ILE A 14 8.54 -10.65 -81.15
CA ILE A 14 9.61 -10.51 -80.18
C ILE A 14 9.60 -9.10 -79.53
N VAL A 15 9.46 -8.07 -80.37
CA VAL A 15 9.42 -6.69 -79.95
C VAL A 15 8.12 -6.46 -79.14
N GLY A 16 7.00 -7.00 -79.58
CA GLY A 16 5.69 -6.91 -78.83
C GLY A 16 5.76 -7.60 -77.49
N LEU A 17 6.34 -8.80 -77.39
CA LEU A 17 6.59 -9.51 -76.15
C LEU A 17 7.56 -8.75 -75.23
N GLY A 18 8.61 -8.18 -75.77
CA GLY A 18 9.56 -7.38 -75.00
C GLY A 18 8.95 -6.12 -74.40
N VAL A 19 8.10 -5.43 -75.19
CA VAL A 19 7.36 -4.26 -74.71
C VAL A 19 6.32 -4.66 -73.61
N PHE A 20 5.66 -5.80 -73.81
CA PHE A 20 4.71 -6.31 -72.86
C PHE A 20 5.37 -6.65 -71.49
N LEU A 21 6.45 -7.46 -71.58
CA LEU A 21 7.23 -7.82 -70.37
C LEU A 21 7.87 -6.60 -69.68
N TRP A 22 8.32 -5.62 -70.46
CA TRP A 22 8.87 -4.39 -69.90
C TRP A 22 7.79 -3.56 -69.20
N ASN A 23 6.59 -3.51 -69.76
CA ASN A 23 5.47 -2.78 -69.18
C ASN A 23 4.96 -3.47 -67.88
N GLU A 24 4.88 -4.80 -67.91
CA GLU A 24 4.48 -5.62 -66.74
C GLU A 24 5.51 -5.45 -65.61
N ASN A 25 6.81 -5.54 -65.91
CA ASN A 25 7.87 -5.32 -64.91
C ASN A 25 7.87 -3.87 -64.36
N ARG A 26 7.51 -2.89 -65.18
CA ARG A 26 7.38 -1.50 -64.75
C ARG A 26 6.18 -1.27 -63.80
N GLU A 27 5.07 -1.95 -64.05
CA GLU A 27 3.89 -1.89 -63.14
C GLU A 27 4.18 -2.62 -61.82
N GLU A 28 4.85 -3.75 -61.85
CA GLU A 28 5.28 -4.50 -60.70
C GLU A 28 6.25 -3.66 -59.81
N GLN A 29 7.23 -2.99 -60.44
CA GLN A 29 8.13 -2.09 -59.71
C GLN A 29 7.41 -0.89 -59.09
N LYS A 30 6.40 -0.35 -59.76
CA LYS A 30 5.58 0.73 -59.16
C LYS A 30 4.80 0.23 -57.97
N LEU A 31 4.25 -0.97 -58.02
CA LEU A 31 3.51 -1.59 -56.90
C LEU A 31 4.46 -1.84 -55.70
N LEU A 32 5.67 -2.37 -55.96
CA LEU A 32 6.69 -2.56 -54.95
C LEU A 32 7.12 -1.25 -54.28
N GLN A 33 7.36 -0.21 -55.09
CA GLN A 33 7.68 1.12 -54.56
C GLN A 33 6.55 1.74 -53.76
N LYS A 34 5.30 1.49 -54.14
CA LYS A 34 4.13 1.94 -53.41
C LYS A 34 4.02 1.21 -52.05
N GLN A 35 4.21 -0.09 -52.07
CA GLN A 35 4.20 -0.92 -50.86
C GLN A 35 5.33 -0.50 -49.89
N GLU A 36 6.54 -0.29 -50.40
CA GLU A 36 7.66 0.16 -49.57
C GLU A 36 7.41 1.51 -48.92
N LYS A 37 6.78 2.45 -49.63
CA LYS A 37 6.37 3.75 -49.06
C LYS A 37 5.30 3.61 -47.96
N ILE A 38 4.34 2.70 -48.14
CA ILE A 38 3.33 2.41 -47.14
C ILE A 38 3.99 1.80 -45.89
N ASP A 39 4.88 0.82 -46.08
CA ASP A 39 5.58 0.15 -44.98
C ASP A 39 6.46 1.13 -44.20
N ASP A 40 7.17 2.03 -44.90
CA ASP A 40 7.99 3.06 -44.27
C ASP A 40 7.14 4.08 -43.49
N ALA A 41 5.94 4.44 -43.97
CA ALA A 41 5.01 5.31 -43.26
C ALA A 41 4.34 4.60 -42.08
N ARG A 42 4.09 3.30 -42.17
CA ARG A 42 3.45 2.47 -41.15
C ARG A 42 4.37 2.21 -39.94
N ARG A 43 5.68 2.00 -40.21
CA ARG A 43 6.65 1.64 -39.17
C ARG A 43 6.68 2.60 -37.99
N PRO A 44 6.77 3.95 -38.14
CA PRO A 44 6.76 4.88 -37.04
C PRO A 44 5.41 4.90 -36.26
N LEU A 45 4.30 4.66 -36.97
CA LEU A 45 2.98 4.58 -36.31
C LEU A 45 2.84 3.32 -35.45
N LEU A 46 3.39 2.19 -35.90
CA LEU A 46 3.41 0.97 -35.08
C LEU A 46 4.27 1.13 -33.82
N VAL A 47 5.41 1.81 -33.91
CA VAL A 47 6.24 2.14 -32.75
C VAL A 47 5.45 3.04 -31.79
N LYS A 48 4.82 4.09 -32.30
CA LYS A 48 4.00 5.01 -31.51
C LYS A 48 2.80 4.29 -30.84
N LYS A 49 2.13 3.37 -31.56
CA LYS A 49 1.07 2.54 -31.00
C LYS A 49 1.57 1.74 -29.80
N HIS A 50 2.69 1.05 -29.95
CA HIS A 50 3.27 0.26 -28.88
C HIS A 50 3.66 1.11 -27.66
N GLU A 51 4.22 2.30 -27.88
CA GLU A 51 4.55 3.24 -26.78
C GLU A 51 3.29 3.71 -26.04
N ILE A 52 2.17 3.93 -26.74
CA ILE A 52 0.91 4.33 -26.13
C ILE A 52 0.27 3.15 -25.36
N GLU A 53 0.30 1.94 -25.92
CA GLU A 53 -0.15 0.73 -25.23
C GLU A 53 0.66 0.51 -23.93
N GLN A 54 1.98 0.74 -23.96
CA GLN A 54 2.82 0.65 -22.78
C GLN A 54 2.45 1.71 -21.74
N LYS A 55 2.13 2.95 -22.14
CA LYS A 55 1.63 3.99 -21.20
C LYS A 55 0.34 3.58 -20.50
N LEU A 56 -0.59 2.89 -21.19
CA LEU A 56 -1.80 2.37 -20.55
C LEU A 56 -1.47 1.32 -19.48
N VAL A 57 -0.57 0.40 -19.80
CA VAL A 57 -0.11 -0.63 -18.85
C VAL A 57 0.57 0.00 -17.63
N ASP A 58 1.41 1.00 -17.84
CA ASP A 58 2.13 1.68 -16.78
C ASP A 58 1.18 2.51 -15.90
N LEU A 59 0.19 3.20 -16.50
CA LEU A 59 -0.85 3.92 -15.77
C LEU A 59 -1.70 2.97 -14.90
N GLU A 60 -2.05 1.80 -15.42
CA GLU A 60 -2.82 0.80 -14.67
C GLU A 60 -2.01 0.24 -13.49
N LYS A 61 -0.72 -0.07 -13.71
CA LYS A 61 0.18 -0.50 -12.65
C LYS A 61 0.35 0.58 -11.57
N GLU A 62 0.52 1.84 -11.97
CA GLU A 62 0.64 2.95 -11.04
C GLU A 62 -0.65 3.13 -10.23
N PHE A 63 -1.81 3.04 -10.87
CA PHE A 63 -3.10 3.13 -10.19
C PHE A 63 -3.29 2.01 -9.16
N GLU A 64 -2.96 0.77 -9.51
CA GLU A 64 -3.05 -0.38 -8.60
C GLU A 64 -2.01 -0.30 -7.48
N ALA A 65 -0.78 0.11 -7.78
CA ALA A 65 0.28 0.29 -6.77
C ALA A 65 -0.07 1.35 -5.72
N ASN A 66 -0.81 2.39 -6.12
CA ASN A 66 -1.26 3.47 -5.25
C ASN A 66 -2.64 3.23 -4.65
N LYS A 67 -3.24 2.04 -4.86
CA LYS A 67 -4.51 1.67 -4.24
C LYS A 67 -4.36 1.55 -2.74
N LEU A 68 -5.19 2.30 -2.01
CA LEU A 68 -5.19 2.21 -0.56
C LEU A 68 -5.77 0.88 -0.09
N PRO A 69 -5.10 0.18 0.83
CA PRO A 69 -5.63 -1.04 1.45
C PRO A 69 -6.95 -0.77 2.18
N LYS A 70 -7.76 -1.81 2.31
CA LYS A 70 -9.08 -1.71 2.96
C LYS A 70 -9.02 -1.50 4.46
N GLY A 71 -7.96 -1.94 5.12
CA GLY A 71 -7.83 -1.85 6.56
C GLY A 71 -6.40 -1.56 7.02
N THR A 72 -6.24 -1.22 8.30
CA THR A 72 -4.94 -1.07 8.95
C THR A 72 -4.89 -1.89 10.23
N THR A 73 -3.71 -2.41 10.57
CA THR A 73 -3.48 -3.10 11.83
C THR A 73 -2.11 -2.76 12.41
N GLN A 74 -2.01 -2.83 13.71
CA GLN A 74 -0.77 -2.65 14.46
C GLN A 74 -0.73 -3.56 15.68
N VAL A 75 0.47 -3.81 16.19
CA VAL A 75 0.71 -4.62 17.38
C VAL A 75 1.29 -3.74 18.49
N ILE A 76 0.64 -3.74 19.64
CA ILE A 76 1.15 -3.11 20.88
C ILE A 76 1.56 -4.20 21.85
N PHE A 77 2.79 -4.15 22.31
CA PHE A 77 3.25 -4.92 23.45
C PHE A 77 2.94 -4.12 24.71
N THR A 78 2.08 -4.69 25.59
CA THR A 78 1.49 -3.97 26.72
C THR A 78 2.45 -3.76 27.88
N GLY A 79 3.69 -4.25 27.77
CA GLY A 79 4.79 -4.07 28.71
C GLY A 79 6.14 -4.23 28.04
N LEU A 80 7.18 -4.19 28.86
CA LEU A 80 8.60 -4.27 28.46
C LEU A 80 9.27 -5.55 28.98
N GLU A 81 8.50 -6.61 29.20
CA GLU A 81 9.01 -7.88 29.69
C GLU A 81 10.16 -8.37 28.79
N ALA A 82 11.18 -9.00 29.37
CA ALA A 82 12.35 -9.50 28.65
C ALA A 82 11.95 -10.44 27.49
N ASP A 83 10.80 -11.12 27.62
CA ASP A 83 10.26 -12.03 26.60
C ASP A 83 9.80 -11.32 25.34
N VAL A 84 9.42 -10.03 25.40
CA VAL A 84 9.14 -9.23 24.22
C VAL A 84 10.38 -9.17 23.33
N TYR A 85 11.55 -8.92 23.91
CA TYR A 85 12.80 -8.89 23.18
C TYR A 85 13.30 -10.28 22.78
N ASN A 86 13.25 -11.22 23.72
CA ASN A 86 13.86 -12.54 23.51
C ASN A 86 13.04 -13.47 22.60
N ILE A 87 11.71 -13.30 22.57
CA ILE A 87 10.80 -14.20 21.86
C ILE A 87 10.06 -13.45 20.75
N CYS A 88 9.36 -12.35 21.09
CA CYS A 88 8.48 -11.69 20.12
C CYS A 88 9.24 -10.92 19.05
N TYR A 89 10.30 -10.21 19.41
CA TYR A 89 11.09 -9.45 18.45
C TYR A 89 11.70 -10.29 17.33
N PRO A 90 12.38 -11.44 17.59
CA PRO A 90 12.89 -12.29 16.52
C PRO A 90 11.79 -12.75 15.56
N ILE A 91 10.60 -13.07 16.08
CA ILE A 91 9.46 -13.48 15.27
C ILE A 91 8.95 -12.30 14.42
N MET A 92 8.74 -11.13 15.01
CA MET A 92 8.32 -9.93 14.27
C MET A 92 9.31 -9.61 13.14
N LYS A 93 10.61 -9.75 13.42
CA LYS A 93 11.69 -9.54 12.44
C LYS A 93 11.66 -10.53 11.28
N GLU A 94 11.34 -11.82 11.52
CA GLU A 94 11.14 -12.80 10.45
C GLU A 94 10.02 -12.41 9.48
N PHE A 95 8.99 -11.73 9.99
CA PHE A 95 7.85 -11.23 9.22
C PHE A 95 8.05 -9.81 8.68
N GLU A 96 9.20 -9.19 8.95
CA GLU A 96 9.52 -7.80 8.58
C GLU A 96 8.58 -6.77 9.22
N TYR A 97 8.00 -7.09 10.38
CA TYR A 97 7.13 -6.19 11.12
C TYR A 97 7.83 -5.54 12.32
N THR A 98 7.38 -4.35 12.64
CA THR A 98 7.73 -3.64 13.87
C THR A 98 6.52 -3.55 14.79
N GLY A 99 6.76 -3.37 16.08
CA GLY A 99 5.71 -3.22 17.08
C GLY A 99 5.77 -1.87 17.80
N THR A 100 4.78 -1.64 18.65
CA THR A 100 4.75 -0.49 19.56
C THR A 100 4.91 -0.99 20.99
N LEU A 101 5.83 -0.40 21.74
CA LEU A 101 6.13 -0.74 23.13
C LEU A 101 5.37 0.19 24.07
N ALA A 102 4.55 -0.35 24.97
CA ALA A 102 3.85 0.44 25.94
C ALA A 102 4.68 0.65 27.21
N ILE A 103 5.03 1.89 27.51
CA ILE A 103 5.82 2.29 28.69
C ILE A 103 4.94 3.00 29.72
N SER A 104 5.27 2.83 31.00
CA SER A 104 4.63 3.54 32.10
C SER A 104 5.66 4.01 33.12
N MET A 105 5.23 4.76 34.12
CA MET A 105 6.11 5.18 35.23
C MET A 105 6.68 4.02 36.04
N THR A 106 6.04 2.86 36.01
CA THR A 106 6.42 1.64 36.74
C THR A 106 7.05 0.57 35.85
N GLN A 107 7.06 0.78 34.54
CA GLN A 107 7.60 -0.14 33.54
C GLN A 107 8.48 0.64 32.56
N LEU A 108 9.73 0.83 32.94
CA LEU A 108 10.76 1.49 32.12
C LEU A 108 11.88 0.49 31.80
N PRO A 109 12.56 0.65 30.66
CA PRO A 109 13.69 -0.19 30.31
C PRO A 109 14.77 -0.19 31.39
N GLY A 110 15.36 -1.36 31.67
CA GLY A 110 16.40 -1.55 32.69
C GLY A 110 15.87 -1.80 34.10
N MET A 111 14.56 -1.79 34.33
CA MET A 111 14.00 -2.25 35.60
C MET A 111 14.06 -3.79 35.69
N GLU A 112 14.01 -4.34 36.92
CA GLU A 112 14.09 -5.79 37.17
C GLU A 112 12.95 -6.52 36.43
N GLY A 113 13.29 -7.60 35.72
CA GLY A 113 12.34 -8.41 34.94
C GLY A 113 11.98 -7.82 33.57
N LEU A 114 12.40 -6.58 33.27
CA LEU A 114 12.14 -5.94 32.00
C LEU A 114 13.37 -6.00 31.06
N MET A 115 13.17 -5.69 29.78
CA MET A 115 14.28 -5.57 28.84
C MET A 115 15.27 -4.50 29.27
N THR A 116 16.55 -4.68 28.91
CA THR A 116 17.58 -3.69 29.21
C THR A 116 17.40 -2.42 28.39
N VAL A 117 18.07 -1.34 28.81
CA VAL A 117 18.07 -0.07 28.03
C VAL A 117 18.65 -0.29 26.63
N GLU A 118 19.71 -1.09 26.49
CA GLU A 118 20.35 -1.41 25.22
C GLU A 118 19.40 -2.18 24.30
N GLN A 119 18.69 -3.18 24.82
CA GLN A 119 17.68 -3.95 24.07
C GLN A 119 16.56 -3.03 23.58
N PHE A 120 16.06 -2.18 24.45
CA PHE A 120 15.03 -1.21 24.11
C PHE A 120 15.50 -0.24 23.01
N GLN A 121 16.70 0.33 23.16
CA GLN A 121 17.29 1.24 22.17
C GLN A 121 17.52 0.54 20.83
N GLN A 122 17.89 -0.74 20.83
CA GLN A 122 17.99 -1.52 19.60
C GLN A 122 16.66 -1.60 18.88
N LEU A 123 15.56 -1.95 19.57
CA LEU A 123 14.23 -1.99 18.97
C LEU A 123 13.84 -0.64 18.35
N ILE A 124 14.06 0.44 19.09
CA ILE A 124 13.78 1.79 18.59
C ILE A 124 14.59 2.12 17.34
N SER A 125 15.88 1.76 17.32
CA SER A 125 16.76 1.98 16.15
C SER A 125 16.31 1.16 14.92
N GLU A 126 15.61 0.06 15.12
CA GLU A 126 15.02 -0.78 14.07
C GLU A 126 13.58 -0.38 13.71
N GLY A 127 13.12 0.79 14.16
CA GLY A 127 11.81 1.35 13.74
C GLY A 127 10.64 1.01 14.65
N TRP A 128 10.87 0.41 15.81
CA TRP A 128 9.79 0.20 16.78
C TRP A 128 9.37 1.52 17.40
N ASN A 129 8.08 1.62 17.71
CA ASN A 129 7.47 2.80 18.28
C ASN A 129 7.22 2.64 19.79
N VAL A 130 6.86 3.74 20.44
CA VAL A 130 6.56 3.78 21.87
C VAL A 130 5.22 4.47 22.08
N CYS A 131 4.38 3.89 22.93
CA CYS A 131 3.16 4.53 23.44
C CYS A 131 3.20 4.59 24.98
N ILE A 132 2.34 5.42 25.52
CA ILE A 132 2.21 5.57 26.96
C ILE A 132 1.13 4.61 27.48
N LYS A 133 1.47 3.76 28.44
CA LYS A 133 0.52 2.93 29.17
C LYS A 133 -0.06 3.71 30.36
N TRP A 134 -1.37 3.85 30.39
CA TRP A 134 -2.05 4.59 31.47
C TRP A 134 -3.29 3.86 31.96
N ASP A 135 -3.39 3.73 33.27
CA ASP A 135 -4.48 3.02 33.96
C ASP A 135 -5.60 3.91 34.48
N ALA A 136 -5.53 5.21 34.27
CA ALA A 136 -6.45 6.24 34.76
C ALA A 136 -6.60 6.37 36.30
N THR A 137 -5.90 5.56 37.07
CA THR A 137 -5.97 5.65 38.54
C THR A 137 -5.28 6.90 39.08
N THR A 138 -4.33 7.41 38.35
CA THR A 138 -3.55 8.60 38.72
C THR A 138 -3.83 9.74 37.75
N PRO A 139 -4.19 10.95 38.25
CA PRO A 139 -4.39 12.11 37.39
C PRO A 139 -3.19 12.40 36.51
N VAL A 140 -3.46 12.51 35.22
CA VAL A 140 -2.43 12.68 34.16
C VAL A 140 -1.44 13.79 34.46
N ARG A 141 -1.93 14.95 34.96
CA ARG A 141 -1.11 16.13 35.31
C ARG A 141 0.01 15.83 36.32
N ASN A 142 -0.13 14.78 37.14
CA ASN A 142 0.82 14.48 38.19
C ASN A 142 2.03 13.69 37.71
N TRP A 143 1.84 12.82 36.71
CA TRP A 143 2.89 11.94 36.23
C TRP A 143 3.39 12.29 34.84
N TRP A 144 2.60 12.95 33.99
CA TRP A 144 2.98 13.28 32.62
C TRP A 144 4.31 14.02 32.48
N PRO A 145 4.59 15.12 33.24
CA PRO A 145 5.87 15.81 33.11
C PRO A 145 7.06 14.92 33.48
N LYS A 146 6.87 13.99 34.43
CA LYS A 146 7.93 13.07 34.85
C LYS A 146 8.21 12.04 33.79
N LEU A 147 7.14 11.46 33.19
CA LEU A 147 7.29 10.49 32.11
C LEU A 147 7.91 11.13 30.87
N GLN A 148 7.50 12.32 30.49
CA GLN A 148 8.12 13.04 29.36
C GLN A 148 9.61 13.27 29.58
N LYS A 149 10.03 13.59 30.78
CA LYS A 149 11.44 13.70 31.12
C LYS A 149 12.16 12.36 30.91
N GLN A 150 11.60 11.25 31.37
CA GLN A 150 12.19 9.92 31.22
C GLN A 150 12.23 9.50 29.74
N VAL A 151 11.17 9.76 28.97
CA VAL A 151 11.12 9.56 27.50
C VAL A 151 12.26 10.32 26.81
N SER A 152 12.47 11.58 27.21
CA SER A 152 13.56 12.41 26.70
C SER A 152 14.94 11.89 27.10
N GLU A 153 15.10 11.41 28.33
CA GLU A 153 16.36 10.80 28.82
C GLU A 153 16.71 9.51 28.08
N LEU A 154 15.71 8.77 27.57
CA LEU A 154 15.89 7.62 26.70
C LEU A 154 16.19 8.00 25.24
N GLY A 155 16.26 9.29 24.90
CA GLY A 155 16.51 9.78 23.55
C GLY A 155 15.29 9.64 22.60
N LEU A 156 14.11 9.41 23.12
CA LEU A 156 12.89 9.24 22.33
C LEU A 156 12.26 10.59 21.97
N LYS A 157 11.52 10.59 20.84
CA LYS A 157 10.60 11.69 20.52
C LYS A 157 9.43 11.70 21.51
N PRO A 158 8.74 12.86 21.69
CA PRO A 158 7.53 12.91 22.46
C PRO A 158 6.50 11.88 21.94
N CYS A 159 5.93 11.08 22.86
CA CYS A 159 4.91 10.11 22.48
C CYS A 159 3.61 10.81 22.11
N THR A 160 2.98 10.38 21.04
CA THR A 160 1.69 10.88 20.54
C THR A 160 0.54 9.94 20.83
N VAL A 161 0.82 8.71 21.28
CA VAL A 161 -0.14 7.63 21.51
C VAL A 161 -0.22 7.28 22.98
N VAL A 162 -1.46 7.14 23.50
CA VAL A 162 -1.72 6.58 24.83
C VAL A 162 -2.53 5.28 24.71
N TYR A 163 -2.05 4.23 25.36
CA TYR A 163 -2.77 2.98 25.58
C TYR A 163 -3.44 3.01 26.96
N PHE A 164 -4.75 2.96 26.94
CA PHE A 164 -5.59 3.07 28.12
C PHE A 164 -5.98 1.68 28.64
N THR A 165 -5.44 1.27 29.77
CA THR A 165 -5.49 -0.13 30.21
C THR A 165 -6.77 -0.53 30.94
N THR A 166 -7.36 0.38 31.72
CA THR A 166 -8.50 0.07 32.59
C THR A 166 -9.37 1.30 32.84
N GLY A 167 -10.58 1.05 33.25
CA GLY A 167 -11.51 2.09 33.73
C GLY A 167 -12.39 2.69 32.65
N THR A 168 -13.33 3.52 33.06
CA THR A 168 -14.23 4.20 32.14
C THR A 168 -13.53 5.42 31.55
N TYR A 169 -13.28 5.42 30.25
CA TYR A 169 -12.82 6.60 29.57
C TYR A 169 -13.91 7.68 29.59
N SER A 170 -13.52 8.89 29.91
CA SER A 170 -14.42 10.05 29.92
C SER A 170 -14.00 11.04 28.87
N GLY A 171 -14.91 11.47 28.01
CA GLY A 171 -14.63 12.47 26.97
C GLY A 171 -14.08 13.81 27.49
N GLY A 172 -14.23 14.08 28.79
CA GLY A 172 -13.57 15.22 29.42
C GLY A 172 -12.05 15.14 29.52
N LEU A 173 -11.46 13.96 29.22
CA LEU A 173 -10.01 13.78 29.15
C LEU A 173 -9.42 14.24 27.82
N ASP A 174 -10.21 14.28 26.75
CA ASP A 174 -9.74 14.56 25.39
C ASP A 174 -8.96 15.88 25.32
N ALA A 175 -9.53 16.94 25.85
CA ALA A 175 -8.88 18.24 25.88
C ALA A 175 -7.56 18.24 26.67
N GLN A 176 -7.46 17.43 27.73
CA GLN A 176 -6.23 17.31 28.51
C GLN A 176 -5.17 16.54 27.74
N LEU A 177 -5.55 15.42 27.09
CA LEU A 177 -4.64 14.61 26.28
C LEU A 177 -4.10 15.38 25.09
N GLN A 178 -4.95 16.15 24.40
CA GLN A 178 -4.54 17.03 23.32
C GLN A 178 -3.57 18.12 23.77
N GLN A 179 -3.83 18.77 24.92
CA GLN A 179 -2.91 19.76 25.48
C GLN A 179 -1.55 19.17 25.82
N MET A 180 -1.47 17.87 26.03
CA MET A 180 -0.21 17.13 26.25
C MET A 180 0.48 16.72 24.96
N GLY A 181 -0.10 16.99 23.80
CA GLY A 181 0.41 16.57 22.51
C GLY A 181 0.07 15.13 22.11
N LEU A 182 -0.84 14.49 22.86
CA LEU A 182 -1.36 13.17 22.47
C LEU A 182 -2.39 13.34 21.36
N SER A 183 -2.40 12.41 20.45
CA SER A 183 -3.24 12.45 19.25
C SER A 183 -4.00 11.15 19.00
N ILE A 184 -3.61 10.06 19.66
CA ILE A 184 -4.20 8.73 19.51
C ILE A 184 -4.44 8.11 20.89
N VAL A 185 -5.64 7.58 21.09
CA VAL A 185 -6.04 6.84 22.29
C VAL A 185 -6.43 5.43 21.90
N VAL A 186 -5.72 4.45 22.43
CA VAL A 186 -6.05 3.04 22.27
C VAL A 186 -6.74 2.54 23.51
N HIS A 187 -7.97 2.05 23.36
CA HIS A 187 -8.79 1.54 24.45
C HIS A 187 -8.57 0.03 24.62
N HIS A 188 -8.39 -0.41 25.86
CA HIS A 188 -8.36 -1.83 26.19
C HIS A 188 -9.77 -2.43 26.18
N GLY A 189 -9.91 -3.61 25.56
CA GLY A 189 -11.08 -4.47 25.71
C GLY A 189 -12.15 -4.34 24.63
N GLU A 190 -13.00 -5.38 24.60
CA GLU A 190 -14.04 -5.62 23.61
C GLU A 190 -15.30 -4.75 23.77
N GLU A 191 -15.41 -3.97 24.85
CA GLU A 191 -16.67 -3.29 25.21
C GLU A 191 -17.11 -2.17 24.26
N ARG A 192 -16.28 -1.82 23.29
CA ARG A 192 -16.72 -1.00 22.17
C ARG A 192 -16.59 -1.80 20.89
N ASP A 193 -17.71 -2.28 20.39
CA ASP A 193 -17.92 -2.82 19.04
C ASP A 193 -17.52 -1.83 17.92
N SER A 194 -16.84 -0.78 18.26
CA SER A 194 -16.37 0.23 17.33
C SER A 194 -14.97 -0.12 16.81
N LEU A 195 -14.95 -0.98 15.82
CA LEU A 195 -14.01 -0.80 14.74
C LEU A 195 -14.14 0.65 14.32
N ILE A 196 -13.19 1.46 14.73
CA ILE A 196 -12.99 2.86 14.37
C ILE A 196 -14.25 3.69 14.18
N GLN A 197 -14.65 4.36 15.19
CA GLN A 197 -15.24 5.67 15.02
C GLN A 197 -14.12 6.70 15.12
N LEU A 198 -13.70 7.18 13.99
CA LEU A 198 -12.84 8.34 13.92
C LEU A 198 -13.67 9.56 14.20
N ASN A 199 -13.41 10.17 15.30
CA ASN A 199 -13.76 11.54 15.51
C ASN A 199 -12.47 12.36 15.38
N ASP A 200 -12.03 12.56 14.15
CA ASP A 200 -10.87 13.41 13.84
C ASP A 200 -11.25 14.91 13.89
N GLU A 201 -12.55 15.22 14.01
CA GLU A 201 -13.04 16.59 14.16
C GLU A 201 -12.52 17.25 15.46
N GLU A 202 -12.21 16.45 16.48
CA GLU A 202 -11.65 16.93 17.74
C GLU A 202 -10.13 16.75 17.84
N GLY A 203 -9.47 16.23 16.79
CA GLY A 203 -8.01 16.07 16.79
C GLY A 203 -7.47 14.89 17.57
N LEU A 204 -8.31 14.05 18.17
CA LEU A 204 -7.95 12.82 18.89
C LEU A 204 -8.55 11.60 18.19
N TRP A 205 -7.71 10.62 17.90
CA TRP A 205 -8.14 9.39 17.25
C TRP A 205 -8.32 8.28 18.29
N HIS A 206 -9.53 7.75 18.42
CA HIS A 206 -9.84 6.67 19.35
C HIS A 206 -9.87 5.32 18.63
N LEU A 207 -9.09 4.37 19.13
CA LEU A 207 -8.97 3.02 18.60
C LEU A 207 -9.41 1.98 19.61
N GLY A 208 -10.16 0.98 19.15
CA GLY A 208 -10.38 -0.24 19.90
C GLY A 208 -9.18 -1.18 19.81
N SER A 209 -9.04 -2.08 20.76
CA SER A 209 -8.01 -3.11 20.73
C SER A 209 -8.54 -4.48 21.16
N VAL A 210 -7.89 -5.53 20.71
CA VAL A 210 -8.17 -6.92 21.07
C VAL A 210 -6.88 -7.63 21.42
N GLY A 211 -6.96 -8.61 22.36
CA GLY A 211 -5.84 -9.51 22.63
C GLY A 211 -5.49 -10.33 21.39
N LEU A 212 -4.23 -10.34 21.01
CA LEU A 212 -3.78 -11.11 19.85
C LEU A 212 -3.92 -12.62 20.08
N MET A 213 -3.85 -13.05 21.33
CA MET A 213 -4.01 -14.43 21.77
C MET A 213 -5.45 -14.79 22.20
N GLY A 214 -6.38 -13.83 22.07
CA GLY A 214 -7.77 -13.98 22.46
C GLY A 214 -8.56 -14.98 21.60
N GLU A 215 -9.83 -15.15 21.93
CA GLU A 215 -10.68 -16.18 21.29
C GLU A 215 -10.96 -15.97 19.81
N LYS A 216 -10.92 -14.73 19.30
CA LYS A 216 -11.37 -14.40 17.93
C LYS A 216 -10.51 -13.37 17.19
N PRO A 217 -9.17 -13.39 17.30
CA PRO A 217 -8.35 -12.34 16.70
C PRO A 217 -8.48 -12.30 15.16
N LYS A 218 -8.60 -13.47 14.49
CA LYS A 218 -8.77 -13.56 13.03
C LYS A 218 -10.12 -13.06 12.55
N LEU A 219 -11.18 -13.31 13.31
CA LEU A 219 -12.53 -12.81 13.00
C LEU A 219 -12.53 -11.27 13.06
N ARG A 220 -11.94 -10.69 14.11
CA ARG A 220 -11.83 -9.24 14.24
C ARG A 220 -11.00 -8.60 13.13
N LEU A 221 -9.94 -9.26 12.67
CA LEU A 221 -9.18 -8.80 11.51
C LEU A 221 -10.05 -8.77 10.24
N THR A 222 -10.81 -9.84 10.00
CA THR A 222 -11.71 -9.91 8.84
C THR A 222 -12.80 -8.83 8.90
N GLU A 223 -13.36 -8.57 10.08
CA GLU A 223 -14.33 -7.50 10.29
C GLU A 223 -13.71 -6.11 10.04
N ALA A 224 -12.48 -5.87 10.53
CA ALA A 224 -11.76 -4.62 10.29
C ALA A 224 -11.49 -4.38 8.80
N ILE A 225 -11.06 -5.40 8.07
CA ILE A 225 -10.84 -5.34 6.63
C ILE A 225 -12.16 -5.04 5.90
N ALA A 226 -13.24 -5.75 6.24
CA ALA A 226 -14.54 -5.56 5.61
C ALA A 226 -15.12 -4.15 5.82
N GLN A 227 -14.84 -3.54 6.97
CA GLN A 227 -15.28 -2.18 7.32
C GLN A 227 -14.27 -1.09 6.92
N LYS A 228 -13.19 -1.45 6.22
CA LYS A 228 -12.07 -0.55 5.91
C LYS A 228 -11.55 0.15 7.17
N GLY A 229 -11.50 -0.60 8.25
CA GLY A 229 -11.22 -0.08 9.56
C GLY A 229 -9.78 -0.32 10.04
N ASN A 230 -9.53 0.07 11.30
CA ASN A 230 -8.30 -0.24 12.02
C ASN A 230 -8.59 -1.26 13.12
N ILE A 231 -7.65 -2.14 13.38
CA ILE A 231 -7.67 -2.98 14.57
C ILE A 231 -6.28 -2.99 15.22
N THR A 232 -6.26 -2.74 16.53
CA THR A 232 -5.04 -2.81 17.32
C THR A 232 -4.98 -4.13 18.04
N TYR A 233 -3.88 -4.86 17.87
CA TYR A 233 -3.63 -6.10 18.60
C TYR A 233 -2.74 -5.84 19.81
N LEU A 234 -3.18 -6.35 20.96
CA LEU A 234 -2.42 -6.29 22.20
C LEU A 234 -1.71 -7.62 22.44
N VAL A 235 -0.44 -7.55 22.76
CA VAL A 235 0.38 -8.68 23.22
C VAL A 235 0.88 -8.35 24.62
N GLY A 236 0.44 -9.13 25.60
CA GLY A 236 0.83 -8.92 27.00
C GLY A 236 1.19 -10.25 27.66
N PHE A 237 2.19 -10.19 28.53
CA PHE A 237 2.60 -11.35 29.37
C PHE A 237 1.97 -11.28 30.76
N GLU A 238 1.37 -10.13 31.11
CA GLU A 238 0.70 -9.88 32.40
C GLU A 238 -0.79 -10.24 32.41
N LEU A 239 -1.40 -10.48 31.24
CA LEU A 239 -2.82 -10.82 31.17
C LEU A 239 -3.01 -12.25 31.64
N GLU A 240 -3.58 -12.44 32.84
CA GLU A 240 -3.73 -13.72 33.53
C GLU A 240 -4.40 -14.82 32.70
N ASP A 241 -5.17 -14.47 31.68
CA ASP A 241 -5.89 -15.37 30.79
C ASP A 241 -5.19 -15.64 29.44
N GLU A 242 -4.15 -14.91 29.07
CA GLU A 242 -3.48 -15.04 27.78
C GLU A 242 -2.11 -15.69 27.94
N ARG A 243 -2.09 -17.01 27.81
CA ARG A 243 -0.82 -17.73 27.67
C ARG A 243 -0.23 -17.38 26.32
N TYR A 244 0.97 -16.79 26.32
CA TYR A 244 1.74 -16.60 25.10
C TYR A 244 1.94 -17.96 24.41
N ASP A 245 1.40 -18.06 23.19
CA ASP A 245 1.60 -19.20 22.32
C ASP A 245 2.28 -18.74 21.03
N GLU A 246 3.55 -19.05 20.89
CA GLU A 246 4.37 -18.71 19.72
C GLU A 246 3.69 -19.11 18.41
N ARG A 247 3.03 -20.29 18.39
CA ARG A 247 2.35 -20.78 17.19
C ARG A 247 1.17 -19.87 16.80
N SER A 248 0.39 -19.45 17.76
CA SER A 248 -0.73 -18.54 17.55
C SER A 248 -0.25 -17.16 17.10
N PHE A 249 0.83 -16.67 17.69
CA PHE A 249 1.47 -15.41 17.28
C PHE A 249 1.93 -15.47 15.83
N ARG A 250 2.72 -16.46 15.46
CA ARG A 250 3.16 -16.68 14.07
C ARG A 250 1.99 -16.84 13.11
N SER A 251 0.94 -17.55 13.51
CA SER A 251 -0.27 -17.73 12.70
C SER A 251 -1.00 -16.41 12.42
N MET A 252 -1.03 -15.48 13.38
CA MET A 252 -1.60 -14.15 13.16
C MET A 252 -0.76 -13.29 12.24
N LEU A 253 0.56 -13.27 12.43
CA LEU A 253 1.46 -12.53 11.53
C LEU A 253 1.41 -13.07 10.09
N SER A 254 1.28 -14.38 9.91
CA SER A 254 1.04 -14.99 8.58
C SER A 254 -0.30 -14.55 7.97
N CYS A 255 -1.34 -14.34 8.79
CA CYS A 255 -2.58 -13.75 8.29
C CYS A 255 -2.38 -12.30 7.84
N PHE A 256 -1.62 -11.50 8.58
CA PHE A 256 -1.30 -10.13 8.18
C PHE A 256 -0.61 -10.12 6.81
N GLN A 257 0.46 -10.91 6.60
CA GLN A 257 1.14 -11.02 5.31
C GLN A 257 0.20 -11.43 4.17
N THR A 258 -0.73 -12.34 4.43
CA THR A 258 -1.69 -12.79 3.41
C THR A 258 -2.59 -11.64 2.96
N TYR A 259 -3.10 -10.84 3.90
CA TYR A 259 -3.96 -9.71 3.59
C TYR A 259 -3.19 -8.52 3.00
N GLU A 260 -1.94 -8.30 3.40
CA GLU A 260 -1.06 -7.30 2.78
C GLU A 260 -0.75 -7.66 1.32
N ALA A 261 -0.42 -8.92 1.04
CA ALA A 261 -0.16 -9.39 -0.32
C ALA A 261 -1.37 -9.21 -1.25
N ASN A 262 -2.58 -9.24 -0.70
CA ASN A 262 -3.83 -8.98 -1.43
C ASN A 262 -4.23 -7.50 -1.45
N LEU A 263 -3.41 -6.59 -0.93
CA LEU A 263 -3.73 -5.16 -0.78
C LEU A 263 -5.04 -4.91 0.00
N GLU A 264 -5.33 -5.73 0.99
CA GLU A 264 -6.51 -5.61 1.84
C GLU A 264 -6.19 -5.02 3.21
N LEU A 265 -4.91 -5.00 3.59
CA LEU A 265 -4.42 -4.59 4.89
C LEU A 265 -3.10 -3.83 4.76
N ILE A 266 -2.86 -2.88 5.67
CA ILE A 266 -1.53 -2.35 6.00
C ILE A 266 -1.20 -2.74 7.44
N VAL A 267 -0.04 -3.32 7.66
CA VAL A 267 0.56 -3.46 8.99
C VAL A 267 1.52 -2.29 9.20
N SER A 268 1.23 -1.41 10.15
CA SER A 268 1.98 -0.17 10.29
C SER A 268 2.04 0.31 11.75
N ASP A 269 2.77 1.40 11.98
CA ASP A 269 2.64 2.16 13.21
C ASP A 269 1.33 2.98 13.24
N MET A 270 1.01 3.52 14.42
CA MET A 270 -0.24 4.25 14.65
C MET A 270 -0.35 5.56 13.88
N ASP A 271 0.74 6.29 13.72
CA ASP A 271 0.74 7.57 13.00
C ASP A 271 0.54 7.33 11.50
N THR A 272 1.19 6.31 10.95
CA THR A 272 0.98 5.85 9.57
C THR A 272 -0.44 5.34 9.37
N ALA A 273 -0.99 4.56 10.30
CA ALA A 273 -2.38 4.10 10.26
C ALA A 273 -3.37 5.27 10.25
N ARG A 274 -3.11 6.29 11.07
CA ARG A 274 -3.94 7.51 11.12
C ARG A 274 -3.88 8.29 9.81
N GLN A 275 -2.68 8.49 9.26
CA GLN A 275 -2.52 9.18 7.98
C GLN A 275 -3.23 8.41 6.85
N HIS A 276 -3.00 7.11 6.78
CA HIS A 276 -3.65 6.24 5.82
C HIS A 276 -5.19 6.33 5.88
N TYR A 277 -5.74 6.41 7.10
CA TYR A 277 -7.17 6.58 7.25
C TYR A 277 -7.67 7.94 6.74
N ARG A 278 -6.95 9.03 7.03
CA ARG A 278 -7.27 10.37 6.50
C ARG A 278 -7.27 10.37 4.98
N ASP A 279 -6.28 9.70 4.39
CA ASP A 279 -6.12 9.62 2.95
C ASP A 279 -7.22 8.76 2.27
N ARG A 280 -7.91 7.90 3.03
CA ARG A 280 -9.00 7.04 2.56
C ARG A 280 -10.38 7.66 2.61
N THR A 281 -10.49 8.93 2.81
CA THR A 281 -11.82 9.57 2.77
C THR A 281 -12.50 9.30 1.43
N ALA A 282 -13.82 9.23 1.42
CA ALA A 282 -14.59 8.98 0.20
C ALA A 282 -14.27 10.01 -0.90
N GLU A 283 -13.91 11.23 -0.51
CA GLU A 283 -13.48 12.29 -1.41
C GLU A 283 -12.14 11.97 -2.09
N TYR A 284 -11.17 11.44 -1.35
CA TYR A 284 -9.88 11.03 -1.90
C TYR A 284 -10.01 9.85 -2.88
N GLU A 285 -10.75 8.80 -2.51
CA GLU A 285 -11.00 7.66 -3.39
C GLU A 285 -11.70 8.11 -4.68
N HIS A 286 -12.72 8.98 -4.55
CA HIS A 286 -13.45 9.50 -5.70
C HIS A 286 -12.56 10.37 -6.61
N THR A 287 -11.80 11.28 -6.05
CA THR A 287 -10.87 12.16 -6.81
C THR A 287 -9.85 11.33 -7.57
N ARG A 288 -9.24 10.33 -6.92
CA ARG A 288 -8.24 9.45 -7.52
C ARG A 288 -8.82 8.61 -8.67
N GLU A 289 -10.04 8.08 -8.51
CA GLU A 289 -10.72 7.37 -9.60
C GLU A 289 -11.03 8.28 -10.79
N GLU A 290 -11.46 9.50 -10.55
CA GLU A 290 -11.73 10.47 -11.61
C GLU A 290 -10.45 10.87 -12.35
N GLU A 291 -9.36 11.12 -11.65
CA GLU A 291 -8.05 11.41 -12.25
C GLU A 291 -7.56 10.24 -13.13
N TYR A 292 -7.69 9.01 -12.64
CA TYR A 292 -7.34 7.81 -13.42
C TYR A 292 -8.21 7.69 -14.69
N LYS A 293 -9.52 7.84 -14.58
CA LYS A 293 -10.45 7.79 -15.71
C LYS A 293 -10.10 8.85 -16.76
N GLN A 294 -9.78 10.07 -16.33
CA GLN A 294 -9.40 11.15 -17.23
C GLN A 294 -8.06 10.88 -17.92
N ALA A 295 -7.05 10.43 -17.18
CA ALA A 295 -5.75 10.08 -17.73
C ALA A 295 -5.86 8.92 -18.74
N ARG A 296 -6.62 7.89 -18.42
CA ARG A 296 -6.88 6.75 -19.29
C ARG A 296 -7.60 7.16 -20.58
N ALA A 297 -8.67 7.93 -20.47
CA ALA A 297 -9.43 8.41 -21.62
C ALA A 297 -8.57 9.22 -22.59
N LYS A 298 -7.63 10.02 -22.07
CA LYS A 298 -6.68 10.78 -22.90
C LYS A 298 -5.75 9.86 -23.69
N ILE A 299 -5.20 8.84 -23.05
CA ILE A 299 -4.29 7.88 -23.71
C ILE A 299 -5.06 7.02 -24.72
N GLU A 300 -6.27 6.59 -24.41
CA GLU A 300 -7.15 5.85 -25.33
C GLU A 300 -7.51 6.69 -26.57
N ALA A 301 -7.72 7.99 -26.40
CA ALA A 301 -7.96 8.90 -27.54
C ALA A 301 -6.71 9.01 -28.42
N GLU A 302 -5.51 9.12 -27.86
CA GLU A 302 -4.26 9.11 -28.62
C GLU A 302 -4.06 7.78 -29.38
N LEU A 303 -4.44 6.66 -28.78
CA LEU A 303 -4.37 5.34 -29.41
C LEU A 303 -5.32 5.25 -30.60
N ALA A 304 -6.58 5.69 -30.43
CA ALA A 304 -7.58 5.68 -31.48
C ALA A 304 -7.20 6.54 -32.70
N GLU A 305 -6.52 7.67 -32.45
CA GLU A 305 -5.97 8.51 -33.53
C GLU A 305 -4.91 7.76 -34.35
N VAL A 306 -3.96 7.09 -33.69
CA VAL A 306 -2.90 6.32 -34.37
C VAL A 306 -3.49 5.12 -35.12
N GLU A 307 -4.49 4.43 -34.55
CA GLU A 307 -5.18 3.34 -35.23
C GLU A 307 -5.95 3.82 -36.47
N THR A 308 -6.56 4.99 -36.40
CA THR A 308 -7.20 5.60 -37.56
C THR A 308 -6.20 5.85 -38.69
N GLN A 309 -5.02 6.42 -38.35
CA GLN A 309 -3.97 6.67 -39.34
C GLN A 309 -3.41 5.38 -39.96
N LEU A 310 -3.27 4.31 -39.15
CA LEU A 310 -2.85 3.00 -39.65
C LEU A 310 -3.88 2.40 -40.63
N ASN A 311 -5.17 2.50 -40.29
CA ASN A 311 -6.26 2.02 -41.14
C ASN A 311 -6.33 2.79 -42.49
N GLU A 312 -6.10 4.10 -42.45
CA GLU A 312 -6.04 4.94 -43.66
C GLU A 312 -4.88 4.55 -44.59
N LEU A 313 -3.72 4.17 -44.05
CA LEU A 313 -2.60 3.66 -44.83
C LEU A 313 -2.87 2.28 -45.43
N GLU A 314 -3.60 1.42 -44.76
CA GLU A 314 -4.00 0.09 -45.25
C GLU A 314 -5.06 0.16 -46.35
N ALA A 315 -5.84 1.23 -46.40
CA ALA A 315 -6.87 1.45 -47.42
C ALA A 315 -6.30 2.05 -48.75
N GLN A 316 -5.06 2.47 -48.75
CA GLN A 316 -4.37 3.05 -49.94
C GLN A 316 -3.69 1.98 -50.81
#